data_78779685c97d01c8681da029fe6543c1
#
_entry.id   78779685c97d01c8681da029fe6543c1
#
_cell.length_a   1.000
_cell.length_b   1.000
_cell.length_c   1.000
_cell.angle_alpha   90.00
_cell.angle_beta   90.00
_cell.angle_gamma   90.00
#
_symmetry.space_group_name_H-M   'P 1'
#
loop_
_entity.id
_entity.type
_entity.pdbx_description
1 polymer ?
#
loop_
_entity_poly.entity_id
_entity_poly.type
_entity_poly.pdbx_seq_one_letter_code
_entity_poly.pdbx_strand_id
1 'polypeptide(L)'
;MKINSYNITDISYHYIGLRVLAGTPSSIRREEQTNTISRSVLKYVSDRALRLMLPEPKGTFETVGEKICQELVHLKFAQPIKGAYHLSEDGRYALNLLNEGKVVDLRRLMVIVHLKTYDNLRAVVQKYLDEKYIWMPIIEAKQLTTEDYIQLLKPTFNGDARTVAESILEKIHNKNPKKIEDALRESILHKVFPDLKISVPLFRSLCDRLVSMRLLNIKRVKGEFAKSYSTCAINFPVQDWHVTLYVPLASGEIFKFYFCEPDMAIISVQDKLITALDKAFSELPSEAGYYDLPDIRDFVCEYLRIPEAAFDEGINYLLDRKPAILTAGLHYEGISGRRKPLSRNRGTTQIYNLLRRI
;
A
#
# COMPACT_ATOMS: atom_id res chain seq x y z
N MET A 1 1.34 11.87 -17.81
CA MET A 1 1.81 10.51 -18.20
C MET A 1 1.05 9.46 -17.40
N LYS A 2 0.86 8.23 -17.90
CA LYS A 2 0.15 7.16 -17.18
C LYS A 2 1.11 6.05 -16.78
N ILE A 3 0.91 5.48 -15.57
CA ILE A 3 1.57 4.23 -15.18
C ILE A 3 0.93 3.10 -15.98
N ASN A 4 1.76 2.32 -16.68
CA ASN A 4 1.33 1.12 -17.41
C ASN A 4 2.03 -0.15 -16.90
N SER A 5 2.92 -0.03 -15.92
CA SER A 5 3.64 -1.17 -15.35
C SER A 5 2.90 -1.75 -14.16
N TYR A 6 2.51 -3.01 -14.26
CA TYR A 6 1.86 -3.77 -13.18
C TYR A 6 2.84 -4.40 -12.18
N ASN A 7 4.14 -4.37 -12.47
CA ASN A 7 5.14 -5.14 -11.73
C ASN A 7 5.87 -4.30 -10.66
N ILE A 8 5.73 -2.97 -10.69
CA ILE A 8 6.39 -2.06 -9.75
C ILE A 8 5.33 -1.54 -8.78
N THR A 9 5.09 -2.30 -7.74
CA THR A 9 4.07 -2.03 -6.72
C THR A 9 4.64 -1.44 -5.43
N ASP A 10 5.97 -1.51 -5.24
CA ASP A 10 6.66 -1.03 -4.04
C ASP A 10 7.73 -0.01 -4.41
N ILE A 11 7.68 1.19 -3.80
CA ILE A 11 8.69 2.24 -4.02
C ILE A 11 10.09 1.82 -3.57
N SER A 12 10.22 0.79 -2.73
CA SER A 12 11.52 0.22 -2.37
C SER A 12 12.31 -0.29 -3.57
N TYR A 13 11.62 -0.68 -4.66
CA TYR A 13 12.29 -1.10 -5.90
C TYR A 13 13.04 0.08 -6.55
N HIS A 14 12.51 1.29 -6.48
CA HIS A 14 13.21 2.49 -6.95
C HIS A 14 14.46 2.77 -6.10
N TYR A 15 14.39 2.57 -4.78
CA TYR A 15 15.57 2.73 -3.89
C TYR A 15 16.67 1.73 -4.24
N ILE A 16 16.30 0.48 -4.55
CA ILE A 16 17.24 -0.54 -5.05
C ILE A 16 17.86 -0.08 -6.37
N GLY A 17 17.05 0.40 -7.32
CA GLY A 17 17.53 0.92 -8.60
C GLY A 17 18.52 2.07 -8.43
N LEU A 18 18.21 3.06 -7.58
CA LEU A 18 19.11 4.18 -7.27
C LEU A 18 20.47 3.70 -6.74
N ARG A 19 20.48 2.76 -5.77
CA ARG A 19 21.71 2.20 -5.19
C ARG A 19 22.55 1.44 -6.21
N VAL A 20 21.91 0.60 -7.05
CA VAL A 20 22.62 -0.17 -8.06
C VAL A 20 23.21 0.76 -9.12
N LEU A 21 22.44 1.74 -9.62
CA LEU A 21 22.96 2.70 -10.61
C LEU A 21 24.13 3.54 -10.08
N ALA A 22 24.10 3.89 -8.80
CA ALA A 22 25.21 4.62 -8.15
C ALA A 22 26.48 3.79 -8.00
N GLY A 23 26.34 2.50 -7.66
CA GLY A 23 27.46 1.58 -7.48
C GLY A 23 28.00 0.98 -8.78
N THR A 24 27.35 1.26 -9.90
CA THR A 24 27.72 0.66 -11.19
C THR A 24 28.71 1.54 -11.94
N PRO A 25 29.91 1.05 -12.33
CA PRO A 25 30.84 1.79 -13.15
C PRO A 25 30.25 2.24 -14.48
N SER A 26 30.67 3.39 -15.00
CA SER A 26 30.19 3.95 -16.26
C SER A 26 30.45 3.09 -17.50
N SER A 27 31.34 2.10 -17.39
CA SER A 27 31.69 1.15 -18.44
C SER A 27 30.72 -0.02 -18.58
N ILE A 28 29.83 -0.22 -17.61
CA ILE A 28 28.91 -1.37 -17.57
C ILE A 28 27.73 -1.12 -18.52
N ARG A 29 27.36 -2.16 -19.29
CA ARG A 29 26.27 -2.08 -20.26
C ARG A 29 24.90 -2.06 -19.56
N ARG A 30 23.91 -1.47 -20.23
CA ARG A 30 22.50 -1.39 -19.80
C ARG A 30 21.94 -2.73 -19.32
N GLU A 31 22.18 -3.79 -20.09
CA GLU A 31 21.69 -5.13 -19.77
C GLU A 31 22.22 -5.64 -18.40
N GLU A 32 23.48 -5.43 -18.13
CA GLU A 32 24.09 -5.84 -16.86
C GLU A 32 23.56 -5.03 -15.68
N GLN A 33 23.32 -3.72 -15.87
CA GLN A 33 22.68 -2.87 -14.87
C GLN A 33 21.27 -3.37 -14.55
N THR A 34 20.45 -3.62 -15.56
CA THR A 34 19.06 -4.07 -15.38
C THR A 34 18.99 -5.46 -14.76
N ASN A 35 19.88 -6.38 -15.15
CA ASN A 35 19.99 -7.71 -14.55
C ASN A 35 20.41 -7.64 -13.08
N THR A 36 21.33 -6.74 -12.71
CA THR A 36 21.75 -6.53 -11.32
C THR A 36 20.60 -5.96 -10.48
N ILE A 37 19.82 -5.02 -11.01
CA ILE A 37 18.62 -4.51 -10.34
C ILE A 37 17.59 -5.63 -10.15
N SER A 38 17.31 -6.42 -11.18
CA SER A 38 16.36 -7.55 -11.10
C SER A 38 16.73 -8.55 -10.01
N ARG A 39 18.01 -8.94 -9.94
CA ARG A 39 18.53 -9.86 -8.89
C ARG A 39 18.40 -9.24 -7.50
N SER A 40 18.70 -7.93 -7.36
CA SER A 40 18.62 -7.22 -6.09
C SER A 40 17.16 -7.10 -5.60
N VAL A 41 16.22 -6.88 -6.51
CA VAL A 41 14.79 -6.86 -6.19
C VAL A 41 14.31 -8.25 -5.78
N LEU A 42 14.68 -9.30 -6.53
CA LEU A 42 14.33 -10.67 -6.16
C LEU A 42 14.84 -11.03 -4.77
N LYS A 43 16.09 -10.71 -4.47
CA LYS A 43 16.67 -10.91 -3.13
C LYS A 43 15.86 -10.16 -2.07
N TYR A 44 15.55 -8.88 -2.28
CA TYR A 44 14.76 -8.08 -1.34
C TYR A 44 13.39 -8.71 -1.07
N VAL A 45 12.68 -9.15 -2.11
CA VAL A 45 11.34 -9.75 -1.97
C VAL A 45 11.42 -11.10 -1.27
N SER A 46 12.42 -11.94 -1.59
CA SER A 46 12.65 -13.22 -0.93
C SER A 46 13.02 -13.06 0.54
N ASP A 47 13.94 -12.13 0.86
CA ASP A 47 14.33 -11.83 2.25
C ASP A 47 13.14 -11.30 3.05
N ARG A 48 12.26 -10.50 2.42
CA ARG A 48 11.02 -10.00 3.04
C ARG A 48 10.02 -11.13 3.27
N ALA A 49 9.82 -12.00 2.29
CA ALA A 49 8.93 -13.15 2.41
C ALA A 49 9.38 -14.08 3.54
N LEU A 50 10.67 -14.40 3.60
CA LEU A 50 11.25 -15.20 4.67
C LEU A 50 11.04 -14.55 6.06
N ARG A 51 11.34 -13.26 6.19
CA ARG A 51 11.15 -12.53 7.46
C ARG A 51 9.70 -12.49 7.94
N LEU A 52 8.74 -12.50 7.02
CA LEU A 52 7.31 -12.44 7.31
C LEU A 52 6.64 -13.81 7.27
N MET A 53 7.40 -14.89 7.16
CA MET A 53 6.90 -16.29 6.98
C MET A 53 5.86 -16.40 5.85
N LEU A 54 6.02 -15.61 4.80
CA LEU A 54 5.17 -15.65 3.62
C LEU A 54 5.69 -16.69 2.63
N PRO A 55 4.82 -17.23 1.74
CA PRO A 55 5.26 -18.07 0.64
C PRO A 55 6.31 -17.36 -0.23
N GLU A 56 7.20 -18.14 -0.82
CA GLU A 56 8.18 -17.61 -1.78
C GLU A 56 7.49 -16.79 -2.89
N PRO A 57 8.12 -15.69 -3.32
CA PRO A 57 7.56 -14.86 -4.36
C PRO A 57 7.43 -15.65 -5.66
N LYS A 58 6.20 -15.72 -6.18
CA LYS A 58 5.90 -16.33 -7.47
C LYS A 58 5.98 -15.28 -8.57
N GLY A 59 6.69 -15.54 -9.64
CA GLY A 59 6.75 -14.68 -10.83
C GLY A 59 8.17 -14.55 -11.39
N THR A 60 8.25 -14.02 -12.61
CA THR A 60 9.52 -13.71 -13.27
C THR A 60 9.96 -12.31 -12.94
N PHE A 61 11.16 -12.17 -12.38
CA PHE A 61 11.77 -10.86 -12.06
C PHE A 61 12.76 -10.39 -13.14
N GLU A 62 12.91 -11.16 -14.22
CA GLU A 62 13.91 -10.90 -15.28
C GLU A 62 13.77 -9.51 -15.91
N THR A 63 12.55 -9.05 -16.16
CA THR A 63 12.29 -7.75 -16.79
C THR A 63 12.06 -6.60 -15.80
N VAL A 64 12.09 -6.87 -14.51
CA VAL A 64 11.77 -5.87 -13.47
C VAL A 64 12.82 -4.76 -13.44
N GLY A 65 14.10 -5.10 -13.58
CA GLY A 65 15.18 -4.11 -13.59
C GLY A 65 15.07 -3.10 -14.72
N GLU A 66 14.72 -3.56 -15.92
CA GLU A 66 14.50 -2.66 -17.07
C GLU A 66 13.34 -1.70 -16.81
N LYS A 67 12.22 -2.20 -16.28
CA LYS A 67 11.06 -1.37 -15.95
C LYS A 67 11.38 -0.34 -14.86
N ILE A 68 12.17 -0.73 -13.85
CA ILE A 68 12.63 0.20 -12.81
C ILE A 68 13.50 1.30 -13.42
N CYS A 69 14.45 0.97 -14.28
CA CYS A 69 15.27 1.95 -14.96
C CYS A 69 14.42 2.92 -15.80
N GLN A 70 13.46 2.39 -16.56
CA GLN A 70 12.54 3.23 -17.35
C GLN A 70 11.70 4.16 -16.44
N GLU A 71 11.20 3.67 -15.33
CA GLU A 71 10.48 4.52 -14.37
C GLU A 71 11.40 5.58 -13.74
N LEU A 72 12.62 5.22 -13.34
CA LEU A 72 13.59 6.20 -12.83
C LEU A 72 13.90 7.31 -13.86
N VAL A 73 13.91 6.97 -15.16
CA VAL A 73 14.04 7.97 -16.24
C VAL A 73 12.78 8.85 -16.31
N HIS A 74 11.59 8.26 -16.26
CA HIS A 74 10.33 9.00 -16.26
C HIS A 74 10.20 9.93 -15.05
N LEU A 75 10.66 9.49 -13.88
CA LEU A 75 10.70 10.26 -12.65
C LEU A 75 11.87 11.27 -12.61
N LYS A 76 12.69 11.33 -13.66
CA LYS A 76 13.87 12.17 -13.78
C LYS A 76 15.00 11.88 -12.78
N PHE A 77 14.99 10.71 -12.16
CA PHE A 77 16.08 10.26 -11.27
C PHE A 77 17.22 9.60 -12.02
N ALA A 78 17.01 9.17 -13.25
CA ALA A 78 18.04 8.61 -14.11
C ALA A 78 17.92 9.15 -15.54
N GLN A 79 19.00 8.98 -16.30
CA GLN A 79 19.05 9.32 -17.73
C GLN A 79 19.85 8.28 -18.50
N PRO A 80 19.43 7.92 -19.72
CA PRO A 80 20.20 7.04 -20.58
C PRO A 80 21.36 7.81 -21.23
N ILE A 81 22.59 7.34 -21.04
CA ILE A 81 23.80 7.94 -21.64
C ILE A 81 24.66 6.81 -22.20
N LYS A 82 25.01 6.87 -23.51
CA LYS A 82 25.95 5.94 -24.16
C LYS A 82 25.68 4.45 -23.92
N GLY A 83 24.39 4.06 -23.92
CA GLY A 83 23.98 2.66 -23.75
C GLY A 83 23.95 2.15 -22.31
N ALA A 84 24.00 3.04 -21.32
CA ALA A 84 23.84 2.75 -19.91
C ALA A 84 22.87 3.74 -19.25
N TYR A 85 22.40 3.44 -18.03
CA TYR A 85 21.64 4.36 -17.19
C TYR A 85 22.57 5.02 -16.18
N HIS A 86 22.40 6.33 -16.01
CA HIS A 86 23.17 7.12 -15.04
C HIS A 86 22.21 7.91 -14.15
N LEU A 87 22.57 8.11 -12.88
CA LEU A 87 21.78 8.97 -12.00
C LEU A 87 21.86 10.42 -12.48
N SER A 88 20.70 11.08 -12.53
CA SER A 88 20.58 12.52 -12.68
C SER A 88 21.00 13.24 -11.39
N GLU A 89 20.95 14.56 -11.38
CA GLU A 89 21.13 15.36 -10.17
C GLU A 89 20.04 15.04 -9.12
N ASP A 90 18.76 14.99 -9.54
CA ASP A 90 17.65 14.61 -8.67
C ASP A 90 17.80 13.17 -8.13
N GLY A 91 18.31 12.24 -8.97
CA GLY A 91 18.59 10.86 -8.55
C GLY A 91 19.69 10.77 -7.52
N ARG A 92 20.77 11.57 -7.67
CA ARG A 92 21.83 11.67 -6.66
C ARG A 92 21.32 12.29 -5.35
N TYR A 93 20.48 13.31 -5.43
CA TYR A 93 19.83 13.89 -4.27
C TYR A 93 18.96 12.86 -3.52
N ALA A 94 18.11 12.12 -4.24
CA ALA A 94 17.30 11.05 -3.66
C ALA A 94 18.17 9.95 -3.00
N LEU A 95 19.28 9.58 -3.63
CA LEU A 95 20.25 8.63 -3.07
C LEU A 95 20.91 9.16 -1.79
N ASN A 96 21.27 10.44 -1.74
CA ASN A 96 21.84 11.06 -0.55
C ASN A 96 20.86 11.02 0.62
N LEU A 97 19.59 11.35 0.41
CA LEU A 97 18.55 11.21 1.45
C LEU A 97 18.46 9.76 1.95
N LEU A 98 18.56 8.79 1.05
CA LEU A 98 18.54 7.36 1.40
C LEU A 98 19.77 6.96 2.24
N ASN A 99 20.96 7.43 1.88
CA ASN A 99 22.20 7.11 2.57
C ASN A 99 22.31 7.79 3.95
N GLU A 100 21.75 8.99 4.09
CA GLU A 100 21.67 9.73 5.34
C GLU A 100 20.56 9.23 6.29
N GLY A 101 19.78 8.24 5.85
CA GLY A 101 18.65 7.72 6.64
C GLY A 101 17.47 8.69 6.75
N LYS A 102 17.40 9.74 5.93
CA LYS A 102 16.30 10.71 5.86
C LYS A 102 15.09 10.11 5.11
N VAL A 103 14.56 9.02 5.65
CA VAL A 103 13.53 8.19 4.98
C VAL A 103 12.23 8.97 4.78
N VAL A 104 11.87 9.87 5.71
CA VAL A 104 10.67 10.70 5.61
C VAL A 104 10.77 11.66 4.42
N ASP A 105 11.90 12.38 4.31
CA ASP A 105 12.12 13.33 3.22
C ASP A 105 12.20 12.63 1.87
N LEU A 106 12.86 11.48 1.81
CA LEU A 106 12.90 10.64 0.62
C LEU A 106 11.49 10.20 0.20
N ARG A 107 10.65 9.78 1.14
CA ARG A 107 9.27 9.37 0.84
C ARG A 107 8.45 10.55 0.33
N ARG A 108 8.56 11.73 0.96
CA ARG A 108 7.88 12.95 0.47
C ARG A 108 8.33 13.30 -0.95
N LEU A 109 9.63 13.25 -1.23
CA LEU A 109 10.15 13.46 -2.58
C LEU A 109 9.55 12.45 -3.58
N MET A 110 9.55 11.15 -3.23
CA MET A 110 8.98 10.10 -4.09
C MET A 110 7.49 10.32 -4.33
N VAL A 111 6.70 10.69 -3.32
CA VAL A 111 5.27 11.01 -3.47
C VAL A 111 5.08 12.18 -4.42
N ILE A 112 5.80 13.29 -4.21
CA ILE A 112 5.70 14.49 -5.04
C ILE A 112 6.01 14.15 -6.51
N VAL A 113 7.13 13.47 -6.75
CA VAL A 113 7.57 13.17 -8.11
C VAL A 113 6.62 12.20 -8.81
N HIS A 114 6.10 11.18 -8.12
CA HIS A 114 5.13 10.25 -8.68
C HIS A 114 3.80 10.93 -9.02
N LEU A 115 3.25 11.73 -8.11
CA LEU A 115 1.99 12.45 -8.34
C LEU A 115 2.12 13.55 -9.40
N LYS A 116 3.30 14.17 -9.51
CA LYS A 116 3.60 15.11 -10.59
C LYS A 116 3.67 14.42 -11.95
N THR A 117 4.26 13.22 -12.00
CA THR A 117 4.56 12.52 -13.26
C THR A 117 3.37 11.70 -13.77
N TYR A 118 2.59 11.07 -12.89
CA TYR A 118 1.58 10.09 -13.26
C TYR A 118 0.15 10.55 -12.98
N ASP A 119 -0.55 10.94 -14.04
CA ASP A 119 -1.91 11.49 -13.96
C ASP A 119 -2.93 10.48 -13.41
N ASN A 120 -2.82 9.21 -13.78
CA ASN A 120 -3.72 8.16 -13.28
C ASN A 120 -3.52 7.88 -11.79
N LEU A 121 -2.27 7.94 -11.28
CA LEU A 121 -2.00 7.81 -9.85
C LEU A 121 -2.57 9.00 -9.07
N ARG A 122 -2.36 10.23 -9.58
CA ARG A 122 -2.90 11.45 -8.98
C ARG A 122 -4.42 11.44 -8.95
N ALA A 123 -5.08 11.01 -10.03
CA ALA A 123 -6.53 10.93 -10.09
C ALA A 123 -7.10 9.90 -9.08
N VAL A 124 -6.40 8.78 -8.86
CA VAL A 124 -6.77 7.82 -7.82
C VAL A 124 -6.62 8.44 -6.43
N VAL A 125 -5.52 9.15 -6.16
CA VAL A 125 -5.35 9.87 -4.88
C VAL A 125 -6.46 10.90 -4.68
N GLN A 126 -6.74 11.73 -5.70
CA GLN A 126 -7.81 12.73 -5.63
C GLN A 126 -9.14 12.08 -5.25
N LYS A 127 -9.49 10.95 -5.88
CA LYS A 127 -10.73 10.25 -5.58
C LYS A 127 -10.82 9.79 -4.11
N TYR A 128 -9.71 9.30 -3.54
CA TYR A 128 -9.65 8.94 -2.12
C TYR A 128 -9.68 10.15 -1.17
N LEU A 129 -9.30 11.33 -1.64
CA LEU A 129 -9.44 12.57 -0.89
C LEU A 129 -10.89 13.07 -0.92
N ASP A 130 -11.60 12.87 -2.03
CA ASP A 130 -13.00 13.27 -2.21
C ASP A 130 -13.96 12.28 -1.54
N GLU A 131 -13.66 10.99 -1.59
CA GLU A 131 -14.49 9.92 -1.05
C GLU A 131 -13.81 9.22 0.14
N LYS A 132 -14.60 8.94 1.17
CA LYS A 132 -14.06 8.32 2.38
C LYS A 132 -13.50 6.93 2.15
N TYR A 133 -14.12 6.14 1.26
CA TYR A 133 -13.78 4.74 0.99
C TYR A 133 -14.04 4.39 -0.48
N ILE A 134 -13.23 3.46 -1.00
CA ILE A 134 -13.56 2.71 -2.21
C ILE A 134 -13.71 1.24 -1.81
N TRP A 135 -14.86 0.67 -2.16
CA TRP A 135 -15.22 -0.71 -1.84
C TRP A 135 -14.96 -1.59 -3.06
N MET A 136 -14.32 -2.73 -2.86
CA MET A 136 -14.07 -3.73 -3.90
C MET A 136 -14.54 -5.10 -3.41
N PRO A 137 -15.34 -5.85 -4.20
CA PRO A 137 -15.74 -7.20 -3.85
C PRO A 137 -14.53 -8.14 -3.87
N ILE A 138 -14.52 -9.10 -2.93
CA ILE A 138 -13.59 -10.22 -2.86
C ILE A 138 -14.46 -11.47 -2.76
N ILE A 139 -14.50 -12.28 -3.80
CA ILE A 139 -15.32 -13.49 -3.83
C ILE A 139 -14.45 -14.67 -3.46
N GLU A 140 -14.65 -15.20 -2.24
CA GLU A 140 -13.97 -16.38 -1.73
C GLU A 140 -14.89 -17.61 -1.76
N ALA A 141 -16.20 -17.39 -1.71
CA ALA A 141 -17.20 -18.44 -1.74
C ALA A 141 -17.34 -19.05 -3.14
N LYS A 142 -17.52 -20.36 -3.21
CA LYS A 142 -17.65 -21.07 -4.48
C LYS A 142 -19.03 -20.89 -5.16
N GLN A 143 -20.05 -20.54 -4.39
CA GLN A 143 -21.41 -20.31 -4.90
C GLN A 143 -22.02 -19.12 -4.16
N LEU A 144 -22.26 -18.05 -4.87
CA LEU A 144 -22.99 -16.89 -4.40
C LEU A 144 -24.36 -16.83 -5.13
N THR A 145 -25.37 -16.36 -4.43
CA THR A 145 -26.69 -16.08 -4.98
C THR A 145 -26.69 -14.72 -5.68
N THR A 146 -27.74 -14.45 -6.46
CA THR A 146 -27.94 -13.12 -7.08
C THR A 146 -28.03 -12.03 -6.01
N GLU A 147 -28.66 -12.32 -4.88
CA GLU A 147 -28.80 -11.37 -3.78
C GLU A 147 -27.43 -11.05 -3.12
N ASP A 148 -26.54 -12.04 -3.01
CA ASP A 148 -25.18 -11.80 -2.52
C ASP A 148 -24.44 -10.83 -3.43
N TYR A 149 -24.53 -10.99 -4.76
CA TYR A 149 -23.91 -10.05 -5.71
C TYR A 149 -24.52 -8.65 -5.62
N ILE A 150 -25.82 -8.52 -5.38
CA ILE A 150 -26.47 -7.23 -5.14
C ILE A 150 -25.89 -6.57 -3.90
N GLN A 151 -25.74 -7.31 -2.80
CA GLN A 151 -25.15 -6.78 -1.57
C GLN A 151 -23.70 -6.31 -1.79
N LEU A 152 -22.92 -7.04 -2.60
CA LEU A 152 -21.53 -6.65 -2.95
C LEU A 152 -21.46 -5.32 -3.75
N LEU A 153 -22.49 -4.96 -4.48
CA LEU A 153 -22.54 -3.73 -5.27
C LEU A 153 -23.19 -2.55 -4.55
N LYS A 154 -23.99 -2.82 -3.50
CA LYS A 154 -24.72 -1.79 -2.75
C LYS A 154 -23.86 -0.60 -2.28
N PRO A 155 -22.64 -0.80 -1.75
CA PRO A 155 -21.82 0.32 -1.28
C PRO A 155 -21.48 1.35 -2.37
N THR A 156 -21.45 0.93 -3.65
CA THR A 156 -21.11 1.78 -4.79
C THR A 156 -22.30 2.22 -5.62
N PHE A 157 -23.30 1.32 -5.81
CA PHE A 157 -24.42 1.53 -6.73
C PHE A 157 -25.74 1.83 -6.06
N ASN A 158 -25.84 1.65 -4.74
CA ASN A 158 -27.08 1.93 -3.99
C ASN A 158 -28.31 1.27 -4.62
N GLY A 159 -29.29 2.06 -5.08
CA GLY A 159 -30.53 1.59 -5.69
C GLY A 159 -30.35 0.84 -7.01
N ASP A 160 -29.27 1.08 -7.75
CA ASP A 160 -28.99 0.47 -9.05
C ASP A 160 -28.27 -0.89 -8.95
N ALA A 161 -27.90 -1.31 -7.73
CA ALA A 161 -27.09 -2.52 -7.51
C ALA A 161 -27.73 -3.79 -8.12
N ARG A 162 -29.05 -3.94 -8.08
CA ARG A 162 -29.78 -5.07 -8.66
C ARG A 162 -29.65 -5.12 -10.19
N THR A 163 -29.92 -4.01 -10.87
CA THR A 163 -29.82 -3.90 -12.32
C THR A 163 -28.41 -4.22 -12.83
N VAL A 164 -27.39 -3.72 -12.12
CA VAL A 164 -25.98 -3.98 -12.46
C VAL A 164 -25.63 -5.45 -12.25
N ALA A 165 -26.04 -6.06 -11.13
CA ALA A 165 -25.79 -7.47 -10.85
C ALA A 165 -26.42 -8.38 -11.90
N GLU A 166 -27.72 -8.19 -12.21
CA GLU A 166 -28.45 -8.98 -13.19
C GLU A 166 -27.81 -8.86 -14.58
N SER A 167 -27.46 -7.65 -15.02
CA SER A 167 -26.77 -7.43 -16.30
C SER A 167 -25.39 -8.13 -16.40
N ILE A 168 -24.66 -8.23 -15.30
CA ILE A 168 -23.36 -8.94 -15.26
C ILE A 168 -23.60 -10.45 -15.33
N LEU A 169 -24.58 -10.97 -14.56
CA LEU A 169 -24.87 -12.39 -14.49
C LEU A 169 -25.44 -12.93 -15.82
N GLU A 170 -26.22 -12.14 -16.54
CA GLU A 170 -26.70 -12.48 -17.88
C GLU A 170 -25.59 -12.63 -18.91
N LYS A 171 -24.58 -11.78 -18.85
CA LYS A 171 -23.42 -11.80 -19.77
C LYS A 171 -22.44 -12.95 -19.54
N ILE A 172 -22.41 -13.51 -18.32
CA ILE A 172 -21.47 -14.55 -17.94
C ILE A 172 -22.14 -15.92 -17.90
N HIS A 173 -22.25 -16.55 -19.07
CA HIS A 173 -22.98 -17.82 -19.28
C HIS A 173 -22.54 -18.98 -18.36
N ASN A 174 -21.27 -19.04 -17.95
CA ASN A 174 -20.74 -20.18 -17.19
C ASN A 174 -20.66 -19.91 -15.67
N LYS A 175 -21.20 -18.83 -15.17
CA LYS A 175 -21.18 -18.42 -13.74
C LYS A 175 -19.82 -18.68 -13.04
N ASN A 176 -18.72 -18.48 -13.78
CA ASN A 176 -17.37 -18.61 -13.21
C ASN A 176 -17.16 -17.51 -12.17
N PRO A 177 -16.95 -17.84 -10.89
CA PRO A 177 -16.87 -16.85 -9.80
C PRO A 177 -15.80 -15.79 -10.05
N LYS A 178 -14.65 -16.18 -10.58
CA LYS A 178 -13.57 -15.23 -10.88
C LYS A 178 -13.91 -14.24 -11.98
N LYS A 179 -14.60 -14.70 -13.05
CA LYS A 179 -15.06 -13.82 -14.12
C LYS A 179 -16.14 -12.85 -13.63
N ILE A 180 -17.02 -13.33 -12.75
CA ILE A 180 -18.05 -12.49 -12.13
C ILE A 180 -17.38 -11.43 -11.22
N GLU A 181 -16.43 -11.83 -10.38
CA GLU A 181 -15.66 -10.91 -9.53
C GLU A 181 -14.97 -9.82 -10.36
N ASP A 182 -14.29 -10.20 -11.44
CA ASP A 182 -13.59 -9.24 -12.30
C ASP A 182 -14.59 -8.28 -12.97
N ALA A 183 -15.75 -8.76 -13.44
CA ALA A 183 -16.78 -7.92 -14.04
C ALA A 183 -17.46 -6.97 -13.03
N LEU A 184 -17.67 -7.43 -11.79
CA LEU A 184 -18.17 -6.58 -10.69
C LEU A 184 -17.16 -5.46 -10.40
N ARG A 185 -15.87 -5.80 -10.27
CA ARG A 185 -14.78 -4.84 -10.03
C ARG A 185 -14.65 -3.84 -11.17
N GLU A 186 -14.72 -4.29 -12.43
CA GLU A 186 -14.70 -3.41 -13.60
C GLU A 186 -15.87 -2.43 -13.58
N SER A 187 -17.07 -2.90 -13.27
CA SER A 187 -18.26 -2.03 -13.16
C SER A 187 -18.09 -0.98 -12.07
N ILE A 188 -17.53 -1.36 -10.92
CA ILE A 188 -17.20 -0.42 -9.83
C ILE A 188 -16.18 0.61 -10.30
N LEU A 189 -15.09 0.17 -10.95
CA LEU A 189 -14.05 1.08 -11.45
C LEU A 189 -14.61 2.07 -12.48
N HIS A 190 -15.48 1.63 -13.38
CA HIS A 190 -16.16 2.53 -14.33
C HIS A 190 -17.05 3.57 -13.63
N LYS A 191 -17.74 3.17 -12.55
CA LYS A 191 -18.57 4.10 -11.76
C LYS A 191 -17.73 5.09 -10.97
N VAL A 192 -16.65 4.62 -10.36
CA VAL A 192 -15.79 5.44 -9.50
C VAL A 192 -14.86 6.33 -10.32
N PHE A 193 -14.40 5.87 -11.47
CA PHE A 193 -13.45 6.56 -12.36
C PHE A 193 -13.96 6.62 -13.80
N PRO A 194 -15.06 7.35 -14.08
CA PRO A 194 -15.70 7.35 -15.39
C PRO A 194 -14.79 7.86 -16.52
N ASP A 195 -13.91 8.81 -16.23
CA ASP A 195 -13.00 9.43 -17.18
C ASP A 195 -11.67 8.69 -17.35
N LEU A 196 -11.43 7.66 -16.54
CA LEU A 196 -10.20 6.89 -16.56
C LEU A 196 -10.48 5.44 -17.01
N LYS A 197 -9.77 5.02 -18.06
CA LYS A 197 -9.78 3.60 -18.47
C LYS A 197 -8.81 2.83 -17.56
N ILE A 198 -9.24 2.51 -16.34
CA ILE A 198 -8.46 1.75 -15.36
C ILE A 198 -8.96 0.31 -15.34
N SER A 199 -8.12 -0.64 -15.75
CA SER A 199 -8.41 -2.07 -15.58
C SER A 199 -8.21 -2.52 -14.14
N VAL A 200 -8.84 -3.62 -13.73
CA VAL A 200 -8.70 -4.18 -12.38
C VAL A 200 -7.23 -4.43 -11.99
N PRO A 201 -6.37 -5.05 -12.84
CA PRO A 201 -4.96 -5.22 -12.52
C PRO A 201 -4.21 -3.90 -12.35
N LEU A 202 -4.50 -2.90 -13.19
CA LEU A 202 -3.89 -1.57 -13.07
C LEU A 202 -4.28 -0.90 -11.76
N PHE A 203 -5.57 -0.91 -11.43
CA PHE A 203 -6.07 -0.32 -10.18
C PHE A 203 -5.39 -0.96 -8.95
N ARG A 204 -5.27 -2.29 -8.92
CA ARG A 204 -4.56 -3.00 -7.86
C ARG A 204 -3.11 -2.53 -7.75
N SER A 205 -2.40 -2.45 -8.87
CA SER A 205 -1.01 -1.97 -8.89
C SER A 205 -0.87 -0.53 -8.40
N LEU A 206 -1.81 0.36 -8.77
CA LEU A 206 -1.84 1.74 -8.27
C LEU A 206 -2.09 1.77 -6.75
N CYS A 207 -3.04 0.99 -6.25
CA CYS A 207 -3.32 0.89 -4.81
C CYS A 207 -2.11 0.35 -4.03
N ASP A 208 -1.49 -0.73 -4.49
CA ASP A 208 -0.30 -1.30 -3.83
C ASP A 208 0.84 -0.27 -3.78
N ARG A 209 1.02 0.51 -4.84
CA ARG A 209 1.99 1.60 -4.88
C ARG A 209 1.65 2.71 -3.89
N LEU A 210 0.38 3.10 -3.78
CA LEU A 210 -0.08 4.08 -2.80
C LEU A 210 0.08 3.59 -1.36
N VAL A 211 -0.14 2.29 -1.12
CA VAL A 211 0.15 1.65 0.19
C VAL A 211 1.64 1.73 0.50
N SER A 212 2.53 1.43 -0.46
CA SER A 212 3.98 1.52 -0.26
C SER A 212 4.47 2.96 -0.01
N MET A 213 3.73 3.96 -0.52
CA MET A 213 3.96 5.39 -0.27
C MET A 213 3.32 5.87 1.05
N ARG A 214 2.62 5.00 1.78
CA ARG A 214 1.87 5.34 3.00
C ARG A 214 0.69 6.31 2.77
N LEU A 215 0.14 6.35 1.56
CA LEU A 215 -1.01 7.20 1.20
C LEU A 215 -2.34 6.48 1.34
N LEU A 216 -2.34 5.16 1.41
CA LEU A 216 -3.52 4.31 1.36
C LEU A 216 -3.36 3.11 2.30
N ASN A 217 -4.45 2.71 2.91
CA ASN A 217 -4.60 1.41 3.56
C ASN A 217 -5.68 0.58 2.89
N ILE A 218 -5.56 -0.75 2.96
CA ILE A 218 -6.55 -1.69 2.44
C ILE A 218 -6.95 -2.61 3.60
N LYS A 219 -8.20 -2.49 4.05
CA LYS A 219 -8.79 -3.31 5.09
C LYS A 219 -9.72 -4.36 4.49
N ARG A 220 -9.63 -5.59 4.95
CA ARG A 220 -10.66 -6.60 4.71
C ARG A 220 -11.78 -6.43 5.72
N VAL A 221 -12.99 -6.35 5.23
CA VAL A 221 -14.20 -6.33 6.06
C VAL A 221 -14.74 -7.75 6.15
N LYS A 222 -15.34 -8.12 7.27
CA LYS A 222 -16.04 -9.41 7.40
C LYS A 222 -17.06 -9.54 6.28
N GLY A 223 -17.00 -10.65 5.54
CA GLY A 223 -17.72 -10.86 4.32
C GLY A 223 -16.81 -10.73 3.10
N GLU A 224 -17.38 -10.42 1.96
CA GLU A 224 -16.75 -10.48 0.65
C GLU A 224 -16.28 -9.10 0.15
N PHE A 225 -15.74 -8.27 1.07
CA PHE A 225 -15.31 -6.92 0.72
C PHE A 225 -13.86 -6.61 1.14
N ALA A 226 -13.18 -5.84 0.30
CA ALA A 226 -12.05 -5.03 0.72
C ALA A 226 -12.45 -3.56 0.69
N LYS A 227 -12.13 -2.85 1.75
CA LYS A 227 -12.31 -1.43 1.91
C LYS A 227 -10.95 -0.75 1.87
N SER A 228 -10.77 0.15 0.94
CA SER A 228 -9.58 0.99 0.88
C SER A 228 -9.91 2.42 1.30
N TYR A 229 -9.00 3.06 2.01
CA TYR A 229 -9.17 4.42 2.51
C TYR A 229 -7.85 5.18 2.53
N SER A 230 -7.94 6.50 2.32
CA SER A 230 -6.78 7.39 2.38
C SER A 230 -6.29 7.57 3.82
N THR A 231 -4.97 7.63 3.99
CA THR A 231 -4.31 8.12 5.20
C THR A 231 -4.06 9.63 5.14
N CYS A 232 -4.31 10.26 3.98
CA CYS A 232 -4.19 11.71 3.80
C CYS A 232 -5.48 12.42 4.24
N ALA A 233 -5.33 13.61 4.79
CA ALA A 233 -6.45 14.39 5.28
C ALA A 233 -6.82 15.52 4.32
N ILE A 234 -8.04 15.50 3.79
CA ILE A 234 -8.73 16.68 3.25
C ILE A 234 -10.15 16.71 3.83
N ASN A 235 -10.87 15.59 3.77
CA ASN A 235 -12.28 15.48 4.14
C ASN A 235 -12.50 14.91 5.56
N PHE A 236 -11.47 14.90 6.39
CA PHE A 236 -11.56 14.54 7.81
C PHE A 236 -10.59 15.42 8.62
N PRO A 237 -10.78 15.51 9.95
CA PRO A 237 -10.00 16.42 10.79
C PRO A 237 -8.50 16.16 10.68
N VAL A 238 -7.75 17.23 10.38
CA VAL A 238 -6.28 17.19 10.36
C VAL A 238 -5.78 16.98 11.78
N GLN A 239 -4.83 16.06 11.94
CA GLN A 239 -4.18 15.75 13.20
C GLN A 239 -2.77 16.35 13.23
N ASP A 240 -2.14 16.37 14.42
CA ASP A 240 -0.80 16.95 14.64
C ASP A 240 0.31 16.28 13.81
N TRP A 241 0.07 15.05 13.36
CA TRP A 241 1.00 14.30 12.51
C TRP A 241 0.81 14.48 11.01
N HIS A 242 -0.11 15.33 10.59
CA HIS A 242 -0.25 15.68 9.17
C HIS A 242 0.61 16.88 8.83
N VAL A 243 1.32 16.77 7.71
CA VAL A 243 2.06 17.88 7.11
C VAL A 243 1.50 18.20 5.74
N THR A 244 1.50 19.47 5.35
CA THR A 244 1.02 19.87 4.02
C THR A 244 2.01 19.44 2.96
N LEU A 245 1.51 18.77 1.93
CA LEU A 245 2.26 18.41 0.74
C LEU A 245 1.75 19.23 -0.45
N TYR A 246 2.68 19.86 -1.17
CA TYR A 246 2.43 20.64 -2.37
C TYR A 246 3.06 19.97 -3.58
N VAL A 247 2.25 19.59 -4.56
CA VAL A 247 2.71 18.94 -5.79
C VAL A 247 2.48 19.90 -6.97
N PRO A 248 3.52 20.57 -7.48
CA PRO A 248 3.39 21.45 -8.64
C PRO A 248 3.14 20.64 -9.90
N LEU A 249 2.03 20.90 -10.58
CA LEU A 249 1.64 20.22 -11.81
C LEU A 249 2.19 20.92 -13.06
N ALA A 250 2.24 20.20 -14.17
CA ALA A 250 2.65 20.76 -15.45
C ALA A 250 1.68 21.84 -15.99
N SER A 251 0.41 21.82 -15.52
CA SER A 251 -0.59 22.84 -15.80
C SER A 251 -0.33 24.20 -15.11
N GLY A 252 0.62 24.26 -14.18
CA GLY A 252 0.85 25.41 -13.31
C GLY A 252 0.01 25.38 -12.02
N GLU A 253 -0.94 24.46 -11.90
CA GLU A 253 -1.71 24.23 -10.69
C GLU A 253 -0.89 23.54 -9.60
N ILE A 254 -1.31 23.68 -8.35
CA ILE A 254 -0.72 23.01 -7.20
C ILE A 254 -1.74 22.02 -6.63
N PHE A 255 -1.40 20.73 -6.69
CA PHE A 255 -2.15 19.68 -6.03
C PHE A 255 -1.73 19.64 -4.55
N LYS A 256 -2.65 19.96 -3.65
CA LYS A 256 -2.38 20.12 -2.21
C LYS A 256 -3.17 19.09 -1.40
N PHE A 257 -2.51 18.44 -0.43
CA PHE A 257 -3.16 17.61 0.56
C PHE A 257 -2.33 17.50 1.84
N TYR A 258 -2.92 16.95 2.90
CA TYR A 258 -2.23 16.72 4.17
C TYR A 258 -1.67 15.30 4.18
N PHE A 259 -0.35 15.19 4.17
CA PHE A 259 0.38 13.93 4.16
C PHE A 259 0.59 13.43 5.59
N CYS A 260 0.31 12.14 5.82
CA CYS A 260 0.40 11.53 7.15
C CYS A 260 1.82 11.00 7.41
N GLU A 261 2.51 11.63 8.34
CA GLU A 261 3.84 11.20 8.84
C GLU A 261 3.86 11.28 10.38
N PRO A 262 3.18 10.37 11.08
CA PRO A 262 3.18 10.39 12.55
C PRO A 262 4.55 9.99 13.08
N ASP A 263 5.11 10.82 13.96
CA ASP A 263 6.25 10.42 14.78
C ASP A 263 5.74 9.72 16.04
N MET A 264 5.80 8.40 16.05
CA MET A 264 5.28 7.59 17.14
C MET A 264 6.08 7.73 18.45
N ALA A 265 7.22 8.42 18.43
CA ALA A 265 7.98 8.75 19.64
C ALA A 265 7.42 9.99 20.38
N ILE A 266 6.61 10.81 19.73
CA ILE A 266 6.00 12.01 20.34
C ILE A 266 4.89 11.58 21.32
N ILE A 267 4.90 12.10 22.53
CA ILE A 267 3.98 11.74 23.62
C ILE A 267 2.51 11.87 23.21
N SER A 268 2.14 12.96 22.54
CA SER A 268 0.74 13.20 22.11
C SER A 268 0.24 12.13 21.13
N VAL A 269 1.11 11.65 20.23
CA VAL A 269 0.78 10.57 19.28
C VAL A 269 0.67 9.23 20.00
N GLN A 270 1.55 8.97 20.99
CA GLN A 270 1.49 7.76 21.81
C GLN A 270 0.18 7.69 22.60
N ASP A 271 -0.22 8.79 23.23
CA ASP A 271 -1.46 8.82 24.02
C ASP A 271 -2.69 8.57 23.12
N LYS A 272 -2.71 9.13 21.93
CA LYS A 272 -3.77 8.84 20.94
C LYS A 272 -3.74 7.39 20.47
N LEU A 273 -2.56 6.81 20.27
CA LEU A 273 -2.42 5.37 19.94
C LEU A 273 -2.94 4.49 21.06
N ILE A 274 -2.58 4.77 22.32
CA ILE A 274 -3.05 4.03 23.48
C ILE A 274 -4.58 4.12 23.60
N THR A 275 -5.15 5.32 23.47
CA THR A 275 -6.60 5.54 23.48
C THR A 275 -7.30 4.74 22.36
N ALA A 276 -6.72 4.71 21.16
CA ALA A 276 -7.26 3.95 20.03
C ALA A 276 -7.16 2.43 20.26
N LEU A 277 -6.08 1.96 20.90
CA LEU A 277 -5.93 0.57 21.30
C LEU A 277 -6.97 0.17 22.38
N ASP A 278 -7.18 1.02 23.38
CA ASP A 278 -8.20 0.78 24.42
C ASP A 278 -9.58 0.64 23.80
N LYS A 279 -9.91 1.49 22.83
CA LYS A 279 -11.15 1.40 22.08
C LYS A 279 -11.22 0.10 21.26
N ALA A 280 -10.15 -0.28 20.56
CA ALA A 280 -10.08 -1.52 19.81
C ALA A 280 -10.30 -2.74 20.72
N PHE A 281 -9.66 -2.78 21.89
CA PHE A 281 -9.84 -3.86 22.89
C PHE A 281 -11.26 -3.91 23.46
N SER A 282 -11.99 -2.81 23.49
CA SER A 282 -13.39 -2.80 23.94
C SER A 282 -14.40 -3.23 22.87
N GLU A 283 -14.08 -3.07 21.59
CA GLU A 283 -15.01 -3.30 20.48
C GLU A 283 -14.73 -4.61 19.73
N LEU A 284 -13.49 -5.11 19.73
CA LEU A 284 -13.12 -6.32 19.01
C LEU A 284 -13.29 -7.59 19.85
N PRO A 285 -13.59 -8.74 19.22
CA PRO A 285 -13.63 -10.02 19.91
C PRO A 285 -12.23 -10.43 20.39
N SER A 286 -12.16 -11.08 21.54
CA SER A 286 -10.92 -11.65 22.06
C SER A 286 -11.08 -13.12 22.40
N GLU A 287 -10.00 -13.89 22.32
CA GLU A 287 -9.91 -15.26 22.77
C GLU A 287 -8.88 -15.36 23.92
N ALA A 288 -9.32 -15.81 25.09
CA ALA A 288 -8.51 -15.85 26.32
C ALA A 288 -7.79 -14.51 26.63
N GLY A 289 -8.41 -13.37 26.30
CA GLY A 289 -7.85 -12.03 26.51
C GLY A 289 -6.81 -11.62 25.47
N TYR A 290 -6.61 -12.42 24.42
CA TYR A 290 -5.79 -12.07 23.26
C TYR A 290 -6.67 -11.66 22.09
N TYR A 291 -6.19 -10.69 21.33
CA TYR A 291 -6.84 -10.11 20.15
C TYR A 291 -6.00 -10.36 18.91
N ASP A 292 -6.64 -10.61 17.79
CA ASP A 292 -5.95 -10.69 16.49
C ASP A 292 -5.29 -9.35 16.16
N LEU A 293 -3.98 -9.35 16.03
CA LEU A 293 -3.20 -8.14 15.71
C LEU A 293 -3.62 -7.48 14.38
N PRO A 294 -3.90 -8.24 13.31
CA PRO A 294 -4.44 -7.66 12.08
C PRO A 294 -5.75 -6.90 12.28
N ASP A 295 -6.66 -7.41 13.10
CA ASP A 295 -7.96 -6.77 13.35
C ASP A 295 -7.76 -5.47 14.17
N ILE A 296 -6.88 -5.50 15.18
CA ILE A 296 -6.50 -4.28 15.93
C ILE A 296 -5.84 -3.26 15.00
N ARG A 297 -4.89 -3.70 14.14
CA ARG A 297 -4.23 -2.82 13.17
C ARG A 297 -5.24 -2.13 12.27
N ASP A 298 -6.14 -2.90 11.67
CA ASP A 298 -7.17 -2.39 10.79
C ASP A 298 -8.09 -1.40 11.50
N PHE A 299 -8.49 -1.70 12.75
CA PHE A 299 -9.32 -0.81 13.55
C PHE A 299 -8.59 0.50 13.86
N VAL A 300 -7.39 0.42 14.42
CA VAL A 300 -6.63 1.61 14.85
C VAL A 300 -6.20 2.47 13.66
N CYS A 301 -5.71 1.85 12.58
CA CYS A 301 -5.32 2.58 11.38
C CYS A 301 -6.51 3.32 10.74
N GLU A 302 -7.69 2.72 10.74
CA GLU A 302 -8.90 3.39 10.24
C GLU A 302 -9.35 4.50 11.18
N TYR A 303 -9.33 4.26 12.49
CA TYR A 303 -9.76 5.22 13.50
C TYR A 303 -8.86 6.47 13.53
N LEU A 304 -7.54 6.29 13.51
CA LEU A 304 -6.55 7.37 13.54
C LEU A 304 -6.17 7.92 12.16
N ARG A 305 -6.54 7.23 11.08
CA ARG A 305 -6.10 7.54 9.70
C ARG A 305 -4.58 7.56 9.55
N ILE A 306 -3.92 6.60 10.16
CA ILE A 306 -2.48 6.39 10.05
C ILE A 306 -2.15 5.21 9.12
N PRO A 307 -0.99 5.19 8.45
CA PRO A 307 -0.56 4.03 7.67
C PRO A 307 -0.24 2.83 8.58
N GLU A 308 -0.47 1.61 8.06
CA GLU A 308 -0.16 0.35 8.78
C GLU A 308 1.29 0.33 9.32
N ALA A 309 2.24 0.85 8.54
CA ALA A 309 3.64 0.90 8.98
C ALA A 309 3.84 1.79 10.23
N ALA A 310 3.10 2.89 10.35
CA ALA A 310 3.16 3.73 11.56
C ALA A 310 2.55 3.01 12.75
N PHE A 311 1.44 2.28 12.55
CA PHE A 311 0.89 1.42 13.61
C PHE A 311 1.92 0.40 14.08
N ASP A 312 2.57 -0.33 13.16
CA ASP A 312 3.58 -1.34 13.50
C ASP A 312 4.78 -0.73 14.24
N GLU A 313 5.25 0.46 13.82
CA GLU A 313 6.28 1.24 14.51
C GLU A 313 5.84 1.60 15.94
N GLY A 314 4.59 2.07 16.11
CA GLY A 314 4.03 2.44 17.40
C GLY A 314 3.87 1.25 18.35
N ILE A 315 3.36 0.12 17.87
CA ILE A 315 3.25 -1.10 18.68
C ILE A 315 4.64 -1.60 19.11
N ASN A 316 5.61 -1.63 18.21
CA ASN A 316 6.98 -1.99 18.57
C ASN A 316 7.55 -1.06 19.64
N TYR A 317 7.33 0.25 19.49
CA TYR A 317 7.74 1.23 20.48
C TYR A 317 7.09 0.96 21.87
N LEU A 318 5.78 0.73 21.93
CA LEU A 318 5.07 0.45 23.16
C LEU A 318 5.55 -0.85 23.83
N LEU A 319 5.73 -1.91 23.05
CA LEU A 319 6.25 -3.18 23.55
C LEU A 319 7.69 -3.07 24.09
N ASP A 320 8.48 -2.14 23.57
CA ASP A 320 9.86 -1.92 23.99
C ASP A 320 10.00 -0.99 25.19
N ARG A 321 9.17 0.05 25.24
CA ARG A 321 9.31 1.15 26.22
C ARG A 321 8.27 1.13 27.33
N LYS A 322 7.13 0.50 27.08
CA LYS A 322 6.00 0.43 28.02
C LYS A 322 5.44 -1.01 28.13
N PRO A 323 6.28 -2.00 28.49
CA PRO A 323 5.84 -3.42 28.52
C PRO A 323 4.72 -3.70 29.52
N ALA A 324 4.44 -2.78 30.46
CA ALA A 324 3.30 -2.88 31.39
C ALA A 324 1.94 -2.59 30.74
N ILE A 325 1.89 -2.11 29.48
CA ILE A 325 0.64 -1.79 28.79
C ILE A 325 0.22 -2.93 27.86
N LEU A 326 1.18 -3.50 27.13
CA LEU A 326 0.95 -4.48 26.06
C LEU A 326 1.90 -5.67 26.17
N THR A 327 1.37 -6.84 25.87
CA THR A 327 2.19 -8.02 25.52
C THR A 327 1.79 -8.54 24.15
N ALA A 328 2.72 -9.19 23.46
CA ALA A 328 2.49 -9.77 22.15
C ALA A 328 2.75 -11.28 22.18
N GLY A 329 1.96 -12.02 21.42
CA GLY A 329 2.03 -13.47 21.28
C GLY A 329 2.06 -13.93 19.83
N LEU A 330 2.42 -15.19 19.64
CA LEU A 330 2.37 -15.88 18.36
C LEU A 330 1.39 -17.05 18.47
N HIS A 331 0.43 -17.10 17.56
CA HIS A 331 -0.46 -18.24 17.40
C HIS A 331 -0.13 -18.93 16.05
N TYR A 332 0.26 -20.20 16.13
CA TYR A 332 0.79 -20.93 14.96
C TYR A 332 -0.27 -21.23 13.88
N GLU A 333 -1.53 -21.38 14.25
CA GLU A 333 -2.60 -21.72 13.31
C GLU A 333 -3.11 -20.54 12.48
N GLY A 334 -2.76 -19.30 12.84
CA GLY A 334 -3.33 -18.07 12.29
C GLY A 334 -2.49 -17.36 11.23
N ILE A 335 -1.31 -17.85 10.88
CA ILE A 335 -0.48 -17.21 9.82
C ILE A 335 -0.99 -17.67 8.45
N SER A 336 -2.21 -17.30 8.11
CA SER A 336 -2.63 -17.35 6.70
C SER A 336 -1.91 -16.23 5.96
N GLY A 337 -1.41 -16.50 4.74
CA GLY A 337 -0.71 -15.52 3.90
C GLY A 337 -1.49 -14.25 3.52
N ARG A 338 -2.64 -14.05 4.14
CA ARG A 338 -3.56 -12.91 4.01
C ARG A 338 -3.46 -11.91 5.15
N ARG A 339 -2.85 -12.27 6.29
CA ARG A 339 -2.72 -11.41 7.46
C ARG A 339 -1.27 -11.08 7.71
N LYS A 340 -0.93 -9.79 7.77
CA LYS A 340 0.43 -9.30 7.99
C LYS A 340 0.78 -9.37 9.49
N PRO A 341 1.69 -10.26 9.90
CA PRO A 341 2.16 -10.28 11.28
C PRO A 341 3.01 -9.05 11.59
N LEU A 342 3.18 -8.76 12.87
CA LEU A 342 4.13 -7.77 13.35
C LEU A 342 5.53 -8.39 13.40
N SER A 343 6.51 -7.77 12.76
CA SER A 343 7.92 -8.17 12.82
C SER A 343 8.68 -7.27 13.77
N ARG A 344 9.42 -7.86 14.71
CA ARG A 344 10.34 -7.15 15.63
C ARG A 344 11.76 -7.65 15.42
N ASN A 345 12.70 -6.71 15.27
CA ASN A 345 14.12 -7.00 15.17
C ASN A 345 14.81 -6.72 16.51
N ARG A 346 15.08 -7.79 17.27
CA ARG A 346 15.89 -7.74 18.49
C ARG A 346 17.00 -8.80 18.42
N GLY A 347 17.92 -8.64 17.45
CA GLY A 347 18.98 -9.64 17.21
C GLY A 347 18.50 -10.88 16.46
N THR A 348 17.29 -11.38 16.77
CA THR A 348 16.53 -12.37 16.00
C THR A 348 15.20 -11.76 15.61
N THR A 349 14.74 -12.04 14.38
CA THR A 349 13.41 -11.59 13.92
C THR A 349 12.34 -12.36 14.70
N GLN A 350 11.56 -11.65 15.51
CA GLN A 350 10.40 -12.19 16.19
C GLN A 350 9.13 -11.75 15.48
N ILE A 351 8.18 -12.66 15.33
CA ILE A 351 6.92 -12.44 14.62
C ILE A 351 5.77 -12.63 15.60
N TYR A 352 4.82 -11.70 15.57
CA TYR A 352 3.65 -11.71 16.42
C TYR A 352 2.38 -11.53 15.60
N ASN A 353 1.32 -12.24 15.96
CA ASN A 353 -0.01 -12.10 15.36
C ASN A 353 -1.11 -11.85 16.40
N LEU A 354 -0.76 -11.82 17.67
CA LEU A 354 -1.68 -11.55 18.79
C LEU A 354 -1.18 -10.39 19.64
N LEU A 355 -2.10 -9.62 20.17
CA LEU A 355 -1.86 -8.60 21.21
C LEU A 355 -2.76 -8.84 22.40
N ARG A 356 -2.25 -8.52 23.58
CA ARG A 356 -3.01 -8.52 24.84
C ARG A 356 -2.72 -7.24 25.61
N ARG A 357 -3.75 -6.65 26.16
CA ARG A 357 -3.62 -5.61 27.18
C ARG A 357 -3.25 -6.27 28.52
N ILE A 358 -2.32 -5.68 29.24
CA ILE A 358 -1.91 -6.09 30.60
C ILE A 358 -2.73 -5.31 31.62
#